data_42b9cd1fd1225dda3a72be8e910c9a04
#
_entry.id   42b9cd1fd1225dda3a72be8e910c9a04
#
_cell.length_a   1.000
_cell.length_b   1.000
_cell.length_c   1.000
_cell.angle_alpha   90.00
_cell.angle_beta   90.00
_cell.angle_gamma   90.00
#
_symmetry.space_group_name_H-M   'P 1'
#
loop_
_entity.id
_entity.type
_entity.pdbx_description
1 polymer ?
#
loop_
_entity_poly.entity_id
_entity_poly.type
_entity_poly.pdbx_seq_one_letter_code
_entity_poly.pdbx_strand_id
1 'polypeptide(L)'
;MEPRKLLDTLAVADRLKDTTRHCYTAGGRHESVAEHSWRAALMAYFLRDEFPEADMDKVIRMLLIHDLGEAFTGDIPSFRKTAANEAAEDTLLKEWVATLPQPYAGEMQALYDEMAARETTEAKLYKAI
;
A
#
# COMPACT_ATOMS: atom_id res chain seq x y z
N MET A 1 14.29 -14.11 -5.77
CA MET A 1 13.38 -13.84 -6.92
C MET A 1 14.21 -13.72 -8.18
N GLU A 2 13.78 -14.35 -9.25
CA GLU A 2 14.43 -14.23 -10.54
C GLU A 2 14.46 -12.77 -10.99
N PRO A 3 15.57 -12.28 -11.59
CA PRO A 3 15.68 -10.86 -11.98
C PRO A 3 14.55 -10.39 -12.90
N ARG A 4 14.12 -11.20 -13.84
CA ARG A 4 13.01 -10.85 -14.73
C ARG A 4 11.70 -10.68 -13.95
N LYS A 5 11.43 -11.59 -13.01
CA LYS A 5 10.24 -11.51 -12.18
C LYS A 5 10.27 -10.26 -11.29
N LEU A 6 11.43 -9.91 -10.75
CA LEU A 6 11.61 -8.69 -9.99
C LEU A 6 11.27 -7.46 -10.82
N LEU A 7 11.81 -7.37 -12.04
CA LEU A 7 11.53 -6.23 -12.92
C LEU A 7 10.05 -6.14 -13.30
N ASP A 8 9.42 -7.27 -13.60
CA ASP A 8 8.00 -7.31 -13.95
C ASP A 8 7.13 -6.89 -12.74
N THR A 9 7.51 -7.29 -11.54
CA THR A 9 6.82 -6.92 -10.30
C THR A 9 6.94 -5.42 -10.05
N LEU A 10 8.15 -4.86 -10.19
CA LEU A 10 8.37 -3.44 -10.01
C LEU A 10 7.67 -2.61 -11.09
N ALA A 11 7.54 -3.14 -12.33
CA ALA A 11 6.81 -2.46 -13.40
C ALA A 11 5.33 -2.23 -13.04
N VAL A 12 4.71 -3.16 -12.31
CA VAL A 12 3.34 -2.97 -11.81
C VAL A 12 3.33 -1.86 -10.74
N ALA A 13 4.23 -1.92 -9.78
CA ALA A 13 4.34 -0.89 -8.73
C ALA A 13 4.63 0.49 -9.31
N ASP A 14 5.42 0.56 -10.39
CA ASP A 14 5.76 1.81 -11.06
C ASP A 14 4.54 2.57 -11.58
N ARG A 15 3.42 1.90 -11.82
CA ARG A 15 2.18 2.56 -12.24
C ARG A 15 1.71 3.59 -11.21
N LEU A 16 2.07 3.42 -9.94
CA LEU A 16 1.71 4.35 -8.88
C LEU A 16 2.40 5.70 -9.03
N LYS A 17 3.50 5.79 -9.76
CA LYS A 17 4.17 7.05 -10.04
C LYS A 17 3.33 7.96 -10.93
N ASP A 18 2.51 7.37 -11.79
CA ASP A 18 1.62 8.08 -12.71
C ASP A 18 0.16 8.09 -12.24
N THR A 19 -0.14 7.43 -11.12
CA THR A 19 -1.45 7.45 -10.49
C THR A 19 -1.47 8.62 -9.52
N THR A 20 -2.24 9.67 -9.84
CA THR A 20 -2.26 10.90 -9.03
C THR A 20 -3.41 10.90 -8.04
N ARG A 21 -3.14 11.50 -6.89
CA ARG A 21 -4.14 11.74 -5.85
C ARG A 21 -4.81 13.08 -6.08
N HIS A 22 -5.92 13.32 -5.37
CA HIS A 22 -6.65 14.60 -5.42
C HIS A 22 -6.08 15.59 -4.41
N CYS A 23 -4.77 15.52 -4.15
CA CYS A 23 -4.01 16.41 -3.29
C CYS A 23 -2.84 16.99 -4.07
N TYR A 24 -2.37 18.15 -3.63
CA TYR A 24 -1.25 18.83 -4.28
C TYR A 24 0.00 18.75 -3.42
N THR A 25 1.16 18.68 -4.06
CA THR A 25 2.45 18.83 -3.39
C THR A 25 2.67 20.30 -3.03
N ALA A 26 3.65 20.58 -2.19
CA ALA A 26 4.03 21.96 -1.86
C ALA A 26 4.42 22.76 -3.11
N GLY A 27 4.92 22.08 -4.15
CA GLY A 27 5.27 22.71 -5.43
C GLY A 27 4.10 22.95 -6.37
N GLY A 28 2.87 22.57 -5.99
CA GLY A 28 1.66 22.88 -6.73
C GLY A 28 1.26 21.84 -7.80
N ARG A 29 1.89 20.66 -7.85
CA ARG A 29 1.46 19.59 -8.74
C ARG A 29 0.69 18.52 -7.98
N HIS A 30 -0.09 17.71 -8.68
CA HIS A 30 -0.75 16.56 -8.06
C HIS A 30 0.27 15.58 -7.49
N GLU A 31 0.05 15.15 -6.25
CA GLU A 31 0.87 14.12 -5.61
C GLU A 31 0.56 12.75 -6.21
N SER A 32 1.60 11.95 -6.49
CA SER A 32 1.40 10.57 -6.91
C SER A 32 1.12 9.65 -5.71
N VAL A 33 0.47 8.52 -5.96
CA VAL A 33 0.24 7.48 -4.95
C VAL A 33 1.56 6.92 -4.43
N ALA A 34 2.57 6.80 -5.29
CA ALA A 34 3.90 6.36 -4.88
C ALA A 34 4.53 7.32 -3.86
N GLU A 35 4.43 8.62 -4.10
CA GLU A 35 4.95 9.64 -3.19
C GLU A 35 4.20 9.63 -1.85
N HIS A 36 2.89 9.46 -1.89
CA HIS A 36 2.06 9.34 -0.70
C HIS A 36 2.48 8.13 0.15
N SER A 37 2.66 6.97 -0.48
CA SER A 37 3.05 5.75 0.22
C SER A 37 4.45 5.88 0.84
N TRP A 38 5.39 6.48 0.13
CA TRP A 38 6.72 6.77 0.65
C TRP A 38 6.65 7.68 1.87
N ARG A 39 5.89 8.77 1.79
CA ARG A 39 5.78 9.74 2.90
C ARG A 39 5.12 9.10 4.13
N ALA A 40 4.08 8.29 3.92
CA ALA A 40 3.41 7.61 5.02
C ALA A 40 4.34 6.60 5.72
N ALA A 41 5.10 5.83 4.96
CA ALA A 41 6.08 4.90 5.51
C ALA A 41 7.19 5.64 6.27
N LEU A 42 7.65 6.78 5.77
CA LEU A 42 8.64 7.61 6.42
C LEU A 42 8.11 8.20 7.74
N MET A 43 6.84 8.59 7.77
CA MET A 43 6.19 9.05 9.01
C MET A 43 6.21 7.93 10.07
N ALA A 44 5.84 6.72 9.70
CA ALA A 44 5.86 5.58 10.62
C ALA A 44 7.29 5.32 11.13
N TYR A 45 8.29 5.46 10.28
CA TYR A 45 9.69 5.33 10.67
C TYR A 45 10.06 6.30 11.80
N PHE A 46 9.63 7.55 11.70
CA PHE A 46 9.93 8.57 12.72
C PHE A 46 9.03 8.48 13.96
N LEU A 47 7.96 7.69 13.90
CA LEU A 47 7.09 7.45 15.06
C LEU A 47 7.46 6.19 15.85
N ARG A 48 8.53 5.51 15.49
CA ARG A 48 8.90 4.22 16.11
C ARG A 48 9.05 4.32 17.62
N ASP A 49 9.66 5.39 18.11
CA ASP A 49 9.91 5.58 19.54
C ASP A 49 8.66 5.91 20.35
N GLU A 50 7.60 6.38 19.64
CA GLU A 50 6.34 6.74 20.30
C GLU A 50 5.47 5.51 20.60
N PHE A 51 5.73 4.38 19.95
CA PHE A 51 4.92 3.16 20.07
C PHE A 51 5.81 1.94 20.32
N PRO A 52 6.53 1.89 21.48
CA PRO A 52 7.47 0.81 21.76
C PRO A 52 6.82 -0.57 21.89
N GLU A 53 5.51 -0.63 22.15
CA GLU A 53 4.75 -1.87 22.28
C GLU A 53 4.34 -2.47 20.94
N ALA A 54 4.47 -1.71 19.85
CA ALA A 54 4.05 -2.15 18.51
C ALA A 54 5.24 -2.54 17.65
N ASP A 55 5.01 -3.46 16.72
CA ASP A 55 5.98 -3.78 15.67
C ASP A 55 5.90 -2.70 14.57
N MET A 56 6.63 -1.61 14.77
CA MET A 56 6.59 -0.48 13.84
C MET A 56 7.24 -0.80 12.50
N ASP A 57 8.14 -1.77 12.42
CA ASP A 57 8.69 -2.22 11.14
C ASP A 57 7.60 -2.88 10.30
N LYS A 58 6.67 -3.59 10.94
CA LYS A 58 5.48 -4.12 10.26
C LYS A 58 4.58 -2.99 9.76
N VAL A 59 4.35 -1.95 10.56
CA VAL A 59 3.54 -0.79 10.15
C VAL A 59 4.15 -0.10 8.94
N ILE A 60 5.47 0.05 8.90
CA ILE A 60 6.19 0.61 7.75
C ILE A 60 5.95 -0.24 6.51
N ARG A 61 6.03 -1.58 6.63
CA ARG A 61 5.76 -2.49 5.51
C ARG A 61 4.30 -2.39 5.04
N MET A 62 3.35 -2.28 5.98
CA MET A 62 1.94 -2.09 5.65
C MET A 62 1.73 -0.81 4.83
N LEU A 63 2.30 0.30 5.27
CA LEU A 63 2.16 1.58 4.58
C LEU A 63 2.81 1.57 3.21
N LEU A 64 3.95 0.89 3.08
CA LEU A 64 4.65 0.78 1.81
C LEU A 64 3.79 0.12 0.73
N ILE A 65 2.97 -0.85 1.10
CA ILE A 65 2.17 -1.64 0.16
C ILE A 65 0.67 -1.31 0.17
N HIS A 66 0.22 -0.39 1.03
CA HIS A 66 -1.21 -0.23 1.30
C HIS A 66 -2.03 0.19 0.07
N ASP A 67 -1.46 0.96 -0.84
CA ASP A 67 -2.14 1.47 -2.02
C ASP A 67 -1.72 0.80 -3.33
N LEU A 68 -1.03 -0.34 -3.27
CA LEU A 68 -0.62 -1.05 -4.49
C LEU A 68 -1.79 -1.43 -5.38
N GLY A 69 -2.97 -1.68 -4.80
CA GLY A 69 -4.17 -2.00 -5.56
C GLY A 69 -4.57 -0.91 -6.54
N GLU A 70 -4.24 0.35 -6.25
CA GLU A 70 -4.53 1.48 -7.13
C GLU A 70 -3.73 1.43 -8.45
N ALA A 71 -2.70 0.58 -8.53
CA ALA A 71 -2.00 0.32 -9.79
C ALA A 71 -2.93 -0.31 -10.85
N PHE A 72 -4.02 -0.93 -10.43
CA PHE A 72 -4.97 -1.61 -11.31
C PHE A 72 -6.23 -0.78 -11.61
N THR A 73 -6.61 0.12 -10.71
CA THR A 73 -7.87 0.87 -10.78
C THR A 73 -7.69 2.39 -10.77
N GLY A 74 -6.49 2.88 -10.44
CA GLY A 74 -6.23 4.30 -10.23
C GLY A 74 -6.75 4.80 -8.89
N ASP A 75 -6.47 6.07 -8.57
CA ASP A 75 -6.94 6.71 -7.34
C ASP A 75 -8.34 7.28 -7.56
N ILE A 76 -9.33 6.65 -6.94
CA ILE A 76 -10.71 7.10 -6.96
C ILE A 76 -10.99 7.82 -5.65
N PRO A 77 -11.43 9.10 -5.66
CA PRO A 77 -11.77 9.82 -4.43
C PRO A 77 -12.74 9.01 -3.58
N SER A 78 -12.53 8.98 -2.26
CA SER A 78 -13.33 8.17 -1.36
C SER A 78 -14.83 8.43 -1.46
N PHE A 79 -15.22 9.69 -1.72
CA PHE A 79 -16.63 10.07 -1.88
C PHE A 79 -17.25 9.56 -3.20
N ARG A 80 -16.43 9.12 -4.18
CA ARG A 80 -16.86 8.52 -5.45
C ARG A 80 -16.64 7.02 -5.49
N LYS A 81 -15.89 6.48 -4.54
CA LYS A 81 -15.54 5.07 -4.52
C LYS A 81 -16.74 4.24 -4.08
N THR A 82 -17.15 3.29 -4.93
CA THR A 82 -18.26 2.39 -4.66
C THR A 82 -17.76 1.06 -4.10
N ALA A 83 -18.66 0.27 -3.51
CA ALA A 83 -18.33 -1.08 -3.06
C ALA A 83 -17.85 -1.96 -4.23
N ALA A 84 -18.41 -1.75 -5.43
CA ALA A 84 -17.98 -2.47 -6.63
C ALA A 84 -16.54 -2.10 -7.02
N ASN A 85 -16.15 -0.82 -6.91
CA ASN A 85 -14.78 -0.38 -7.17
C ASN A 85 -13.81 -1.03 -6.19
N GLU A 86 -14.14 -1.06 -4.90
CA GLU A 86 -13.30 -1.66 -3.86
C GLU A 86 -13.17 -3.17 -4.08
N ALA A 87 -14.25 -3.85 -4.42
CA ALA A 87 -14.23 -5.29 -4.68
C ALA A 87 -13.38 -5.64 -5.89
N ALA A 88 -13.48 -4.85 -6.97
CA ALA A 88 -12.68 -5.06 -8.18
C ALA A 88 -11.19 -4.86 -7.90
N GLU A 89 -10.83 -3.79 -7.19
CA GLU A 89 -9.45 -3.51 -6.81
C GLU A 89 -8.89 -4.63 -5.94
N ASP A 90 -9.63 -5.06 -4.92
CA ASP A 90 -9.23 -6.12 -4.00
C ASP A 90 -8.99 -7.44 -4.73
N THR A 91 -9.88 -7.79 -5.66
CA THR A 91 -9.74 -9.01 -6.45
C THR A 91 -8.48 -8.98 -7.32
N LEU A 92 -8.26 -7.89 -8.04
CA LEU A 92 -7.08 -7.73 -8.89
C LEU A 92 -5.78 -7.75 -8.09
N LEU A 93 -5.78 -7.10 -6.94
CA LEU A 93 -4.63 -7.08 -6.04
C LEU A 93 -4.30 -8.50 -5.53
N LYS A 94 -5.30 -9.24 -5.06
CA LYS A 94 -5.12 -10.60 -4.57
C LYS A 94 -4.59 -11.53 -5.65
N GLU A 95 -5.12 -11.42 -6.85
CA GLU A 95 -4.66 -12.21 -8.01
C GLU A 95 -3.20 -11.91 -8.32
N TRP A 96 -2.83 -10.65 -8.32
CA TRP A 96 -1.45 -10.24 -8.58
C TRP A 96 -0.49 -10.72 -7.48
N VAL A 97 -0.86 -10.56 -6.21
CA VAL A 97 -0.05 -11.02 -5.07
C VAL A 97 0.18 -12.53 -5.17
N ALA A 98 -0.84 -13.29 -5.56
CA ALA A 98 -0.73 -14.74 -5.71
C ALA A 98 0.27 -15.15 -6.80
N THR A 99 0.58 -14.28 -7.76
CA THR A 99 1.59 -14.57 -8.80
C THR A 99 3.02 -14.38 -8.33
N LEU A 100 3.22 -13.76 -7.17
CA LEU A 100 4.55 -13.52 -6.65
C LEU A 100 5.19 -14.81 -6.12
N PRO A 101 6.53 -14.93 -6.20
CA PRO A 101 7.20 -16.08 -5.60
C PRO A 101 7.14 -16.02 -4.08
N GLN A 102 7.23 -17.19 -3.42
CA GLN A 102 7.37 -17.21 -1.97
C GLN A 102 8.76 -16.72 -1.56
N PRO A 103 8.91 -16.07 -0.40
CA PRO A 103 7.88 -15.90 0.64
C PRO A 103 6.92 -14.71 0.42
N TYR A 104 7.10 -13.94 -0.64
CA TYR A 104 6.40 -12.66 -0.83
C TYR A 104 4.89 -12.82 -0.98
N ALA A 105 4.43 -13.82 -1.72
CA ALA A 105 2.98 -14.02 -1.88
C ALA A 105 2.30 -14.24 -0.53
N GLY A 106 2.84 -15.11 0.31
CA GLY A 106 2.28 -15.39 1.63
C GLY A 106 2.39 -14.22 2.59
N GLU A 107 3.56 -13.57 2.65
CA GLU A 107 3.79 -12.43 3.54
C GLU A 107 2.90 -11.24 3.20
N MET A 108 2.79 -10.90 1.93
CA MET A 108 1.97 -9.77 1.50
C MET A 108 0.49 -10.03 1.74
N GLN A 109 0.02 -11.25 1.43
CA GLN A 109 -1.37 -11.58 1.68
C GLN A 109 -1.70 -11.53 3.17
N ALA A 110 -0.79 -12.01 4.03
CA ALA A 110 -0.97 -11.95 5.49
C ALA A 110 -1.03 -10.50 5.98
N LEU A 111 -0.19 -9.61 5.44
CA LEU A 111 -0.22 -8.19 5.78
C LEU A 111 -1.55 -7.55 5.37
N TYR A 112 -2.03 -7.81 4.16
CA TYR A 112 -3.31 -7.29 3.71
C TYR A 112 -4.48 -7.81 4.54
N ASP A 113 -4.45 -9.07 4.93
CA ASP A 113 -5.49 -9.66 5.78
C ASP A 113 -5.50 -8.99 7.18
N GLU A 114 -4.32 -8.77 7.75
CA GLU A 114 -4.19 -8.08 9.05
C GLU A 114 -4.69 -6.63 8.96
N MET A 115 -4.31 -5.93 7.89
CA MET A 115 -4.74 -4.55 7.64
C MET A 115 -6.26 -4.46 7.50
N ALA A 116 -6.87 -5.40 6.80
CA ALA A 116 -8.32 -5.43 6.60
C ALA A 116 -9.08 -5.72 7.88
N ALA A 117 -8.57 -6.61 8.73
CA ALA A 117 -9.20 -7.00 9.99
C ALA A 117 -9.19 -5.86 11.03
N ARG A 118 -8.16 -5.01 11.04
CA ARG A 118 -8.00 -3.87 11.95
C ARG A 118 -8.12 -4.24 13.43
N GLU A 119 -7.65 -5.40 13.80
CA GLU A 119 -7.73 -5.91 15.17
C GLU A 119 -6.44 -5.70 15.95
N THR A 120 -5.27 -5.77 15.27
CA THR A 120 -3.98 -5.60 15.91
C THR A 120 -3.64 -4.12 16.11
N THR A 121 -2.74 -3.84 17.06
CA THR A 121 -2.21 -2.49 17.28
C THR A 121 -1.58 -1.95 16.00
N GLU A 122 -0.80 -2.78 15.30
CA GLU A 122 -0.13 -2.41 14.05
C GLU A 122 -1.14 -2.02 12.97
N ALA A 123 -2.20 -2.79 12.79
CA ALA A 123 -3.24 -2.49 11.80
C ALA A 123 -3.98 -1.19 12.13
N LYS A 124 -4.22 -0.93 13.41
CA LYS A 124 -4.85 0.33 13.86
C LYS A 124 -3.94 1.52 13.62
N LEU A 125 -2.64 1.38 13.90
CA LEU A 125 -1.65 2.44 13.66
C LEU A 125 -1.49 2.72 12.17
N TYR A 126 -1.38 1.69 11.35
CA TYR A 126 -1.37 1.83 9.89
C TYR A 126 -2.55 2.67 9.41
N LYS A 127 -3.75 2.37 9.90
CA LYS A 127 -4.96 3.07 9.46
C LYS A 127 -5.01 4.53 9.93
N ALA A 128 -4.43 4.81 11.09
CA ALA A 128 -4.38 6.16 11.65
C ALA A 128 -3.35 7.08 10.97
N ILE A 129 -2.29 6.48 10.42
CA ILE A 129 -1.24 7.22 9.71
C ILE A 129 -1.69 7.50 8.28
#